data_53ff7bce8daa23072c8fd4fdd304462d
#
_entry.id   53ff7bce8daa23072c8fd4fdd304462d
#
_cell.length_a   1.000
_cell.length_b   1.000
_cell.length_c   1.000
_cell.angle_alpha   90.00
_cell.angle_beta   90.00
_cell.angle_gamma   90.00
#
_symmetry.space_group_name_H-M   'P 1'
#
loop_
_entity.id
_entity.type
_entity.pdbx_description
1 polymer ?
#
loop_
_entity_poly.entity_id
_entity_poly.type
_entity_poly.pdbx_seq_one_letter_code
_entity_poly.pdbx_strand_id
1 'polypeptide(L)'
;MYNRKLFFVIAIVLTTLLCATLNGQAASVKDRMLARIPAINALKDKGTVGENNQGLLAFRTGDKSQQKLINDENKDRKSVYGAIAKKQKVDASLVGQRRAKQISAKGSKGHWFQKPDGSWYKK
;
A
#
# COMPACT_ATOMS: atom_id res chain seq x y z
N MET A 1 53.26 -9.24 -3.42
CA MET A 1 52.27 -10.29 -3.81
C MET A 1 50.88 -9.86 -3.38
N TYR A 2 50.07 -9.46 -4.31
CA TYR A 2 48.67 -9.16 -4.02
C TYR A 2 47.89 -10.43 -3.75
N ASN A 3 47.28 -10.56 -2.60
CA ASN A 3 46.54 -11.75 -2.19
C ASN A 3 45.22 -11.82 -2.96
N ARG A 4 45.16 -12.69 -3.97
CA ARG A 4 43.94 -12.97 -4.75
C ARG A 4 42.75 -13.35 -3.86
N LYS A 5 43.00 -13.84 -2.65
CA LYS A 5 41.98 -14.19 -1.66
C LYS A 5 41.26 -12.93 -1.06
N LEU A 6 41.97 -11.81 -0.98
CA LEU A 6 41.41 -10.56 -0.48
C LEU A 6 40.43 -9.92 -1.48
N PHE A 7 40.70 -10.06 -2.79
CA PHE A 7 39.80 -9.56 -3.85
C PHE A 7 38.46 -10.32 -3.89
N PHE A 8 38.48 -11.63 -3.64
CA PHE A 8 37.26 -12.45 -3.60
C PHE A 8 36.38 -12.12 -2.40
N VAL A 9 36.96 -11.84 -1.25
CA VAL A 9 36.22 -11.45 -0.03
C VAL A 9 35.55 -10.08 -0.20
N ILE A 10 36.24 -9.12 -0.84
CA ILE A 10 35.68 -7.79 -1.10
C ILE A 10 34.52 -7.84 -2.12
N ALA A 11 34.63 -8.70 -3.15
CA ALA A 11 33.56 -8.86 -4.13
C ALA A 11 32.30 -9.52 -3.54
N ILE A 12 32.47 -10.48 -2.62
CA ILE A 12 31.34 -11.16 -1.94
C ILE A 12 30.63 -10.18 -0.98
N VAL A 13 31.37 -9.34 -0.27
CA VAL A 13 30.82 -8.34 0.63
C VAL A 13 30.04 -7.27 -0.13
N LEU A 14 30.52 -6.87 -1.32
CA LEU A 14 29.84 -5.88 -2.16
C LEU A 14 28.51 -6.42 -2.73
N THR A 15 28.45 -7.70 -3.13
CA THR A 15 27.23 -8.31 -3.65
C THR A 15 26.18 -8.53 -2.57
N THR A 16 26.58 -8.87 -1.34
CA THR A 16 25.64 -9.02 -0.23
C THR A 16 25.05 -7.66 0.22
N LEU A 17 25.82 -6.57 0.13
CA LEU A 17 25.34 -5.24 0.47
C LEU A 17 24.29 -4.73 -0.53
N LEU A 18 24.43 -5.05 -1.82
CA LEU A 18 23.46 -4.67 -2.86
C LEU A 18 22.13 -5.41 -2.70
N CYS A 19 22.16 -6.69 -2.33
CA CYS A 19 20.92 -7.44 -2.02
C CYS A 19 20.20 -6.89 -0.78
N ALA A 20 20.94 -6.45 0.24
CA ALA A 20 20.36 -5.87 1.45
C ALA A 20 19.63 -4.53 1.19
N THR A 21 20.13 -3.69 0.27
CA THR A 21 19.49 -2.42 -0.10
C THR A 21 18.19 -2.61 -0.89
N LEU A 22 18.11 -3.60 -1.78
CA LEU A 22 16.88 -3.91 -2.52
C LEU A 22 15.79 -4.47 -1.60
N ASN A 23 16.12 -5.35 -0.67
CA ASN A 23 15.19 -5.86 0.33
C ASN A 23 14.74 -4.76 1.31
N GLY A 24 15.61 -3.81 1.65
CA GLY A 24 15.29 -2.67 2.51
C GLY A 24 14.25 -1.72 1.90
N GLN A 25 14.25 -1.50 0.57
CA GLN A 25 13.27 -0.66 -0.11
C GLN A 25 11.88 -1.31 -0.16
N ALA A 26 11.77 -2.60 -0.45
CA ALA A 26 10.51 -3.34 -0.44
C ALA A 26 9.90 -3.40 0.97
N ALA A 27 10.72 -3.65 2.02
CA ALA A 27 10.30 -3.60 3.41
C ALA A 27 9.80 -2.21 3.83
N SER A 28 10.39 -1.12 3.27
CA SER A 28 10.01 0.25 3.59
C SER A 28 8.57 0.61 3.20
N VAL A 29 8.07 0.17 2.03
CA VAL A 29 6.67 0.38 1.61
C VAL A 29 5.71 -0.33 2.57
N LYS A 30 5.97 -1.60 2.84
CA LYS A 30 5.18 -2.40 3.78
C LYS A 30 5.17 -1.78 5.18
N ASP A 31 6.33 -1.37 5.68
CA ASP A 31 6.47 -0.78 7.01
C ASP A 31 5.72 0.55 7.12
N ARG A 32 5.77 1.40 6.09
CA ARG A 32 5.00 2.65 6.06
C ARG A 32 3.50 2.40 6.09
N MET A 33 3.01 1.44 5.30
CA MET A 33 1.60 1.09 5.26
C MET A 33 1.13 0.53 6.61
N LEU A 34 1.91 -0.35 7.23
CA LEU A 34 1.61 -0.88 8.56
C LEU A 34 1.56 0.22 9.62
N ALA A 35 2.51 1.17 9.58
CA ALA A 35 2.55 2.27 10.54
C ALA A 35 1.33 3.20 10.46
N ARG A 36 0.68 3.31 9.29
CA ARG A 36 -0.52 4.15 9.11
C ARG A 36 -1.82 3.50 9.56
N ILE A 37 -1.86 2.19 9.76
CA ILE A 37 -3.10 1.45 10.06
C ILE A 37 -3.88 2.06 11.23
N PRO A 38 -3.28 2.37 12.40
CA PRO A 38 -4.05 2.93 13.51
C PRO A 38 -4.69 4.28 13.19
N ALA A 39 -3.97 5.17 12.53
CA ALA A 39 -4.47 6.49 12.15
C ALA A 39 -5.59 6.40 11.11
N ILE A 40 -5.45 5.52 10.11
CA ILE A 40 -6.48 5.27 9.09
C ILE A 40 -7.73 4.68 9.73
N ASN A 41 -7.59 3.72 10.63
CA ASN A 41 -8.72 3.12 11.32
C ASN A 41 -9.48 4.16 12.16
N ALA A 42 -8.78 5.06 12.82
CA ALA A 42 -9.40 6.16 13.57
C ALA A 42 -10.24 7.07 12.65
N LEU A 43 -9.74 7.38 11.44
CA LEU A 43 -10.48 8.17 10.46
C LEU A 43 -11.71 7.42 9.91
N LYS A 44 -11.59 6.11 9.70
CA LYS A 44 -12.73 5.27 9.30
C LYS A 44 -13.79 5.18 10.39
N ASP A 45 -13.38 5.05 11.64
CA ASP A 45 -14.28 5.00 12.81
C ASP A 45 -15.09 6.29 12.95
N LYS A 46 -14.46 7.43 12.65
CA LYS A 46 -15.13 8.74 12.64
C LYS A 46 -16.03 8.95 11.41
N GLY A 47 -15.92 8.13 10.39
CA GLY A 47 -16.59 8.32 9.12
C GLY A 47 -15.98 9.40 8.23
N THR A 48 -14.78 9.89 8.56
CA THR A 48 -14.08 10.91 7.77
C THR A 48 -13.63 10.38 6.42
N VAL A 49 -13.21 9.12 6.36
CA VAL A 49 -12.79 8.42 5.15
C VAL A 49 -13.49 7.08 5.02
N GLY A 50 -13.56 6.58 3.80
CA GLY A 50 -14.04 5.25 3.46
C GLY A 50 -13.16 4.60 2.39
N GLU A 51 -13.41 3.33 2.14
CA GLU A 51 -12.73 2.56 1.08
C GLU A 51 -13.55 2.65 -0.21
N ASN A 52 -12.93 3.14 -1.30
CA ASN A 52 -13.62 3.26 -2.57
C ASN A 52 -13.56 1.96 -3.40
N ASN A 53 -14.26 1.97 -4.55
CA ASN A 53 -14.34 0.82 -5.45
C ASN A 53 -13.06 0.55 -6.27
N GLN A 54 -12.04 1.36 -6.09
CA GLN A 54 -10.72 1.19 -6.70
C GLN A 54 -9.66 0.69 -5.71
N GLY A 55 -10.07 0.36 -4.49
CA GLY A 55 -9.16 -0.08 -3.44
C GLY A 55 -8.33 1.03 -2.83
N LEU A 56 -8.82 2.26 -2.88
CA LEU A 56 -8.19 3.46 -2.34
C LEU A 56 -9.06 4.09 -1.25
N LEU A 57 -8.45 4.94 -0.44
CA LEU A 57 -9.18 5.74 0.54
C LEU A 57 -9.76 6.98 -0.13
N ALA A 58 -10.98 7.36 0.28
CA ALA A 58 -11.65 8.57 -0.17
C ALA A 58 -12.26 9.32 1.00
N PHE A 59 -12.21 10.66 0.97
CA PHE A 59 -12.87 11.48 1.97
C PHE A 59 -14.39 11.36 1.85
N ARG A 60 -15.06 11.19 2.99
CA ARG A 60 -16.53 11.16 3.09
C ARG A 60 -17.11 12.43 3.71
N THR A 61 -16.28 13.27 4.28
CA THR A 61 -16.64 14.56 4.88
C THR A 61 -15.75 15.67 4.33
N GLY A 62 -16.06 16.92 4.67
CA GLY A 62 -15.22 18.07 4.33
C GLY A 62 -13.94 18.21 5.16
N ASP A 63 -13.76 17.37 6.18
CA ASP A 63 -12.54 17.38 7.00
C ASP A 63 -11.39 16.73 6.26
N LYS A 64 -10.49 17.55 5.73
CA LYS A 64 -9.28 17.13 5.02
C LYS A 64 -8.00 17.43 5.79
N SER A 65 -8.09 17.55 7.11
CA SER A 65 -6.92 17.82 7.97
C SER A 65 -5.83 16.75 7.85
N GLN A 66 -6.19 15.50 7.54
CA GLN A 66 -5.27 14.38 7.32
C GLN A 66 -5.04 14.05 5.84
N GLN A 67 -5.16 15.03 4.96
CA GLN A 67 -5.01 14.82 3.51
C GLN A 67 -3.65 14.22 3.14
N LYS A 68 -2.56 14.66 3.80
CA LYS A 68 -1.22 14.10 3.55
C LYS A 68 -1.16 12.61 3.87
N LEU A 69 -1.71 12.19 5.00
CA LEU A 69 -1.76 10.77 5.40
C LEU A 69 -2.50 9.93 4.35
N ILE A 70 -3.65 10.41 3.89
CA ILE A 70 -4.47 9.70 2.89
C ILE A 70 -3.78 9.66 1.53
N ASN A 71 -3.17 10.76 1.11
CA ASN A 71 -2.42 10.80 -0.16
C ASN A 71 -1.20 9.86 -0.14
N ASP A 72 -0.46 9.82 0.96
CA ASP A 72 0.69 8.94 1.12
C ASP A 72 0.26 7.46 1.09
N GLU A 73 -0.82 7.12 1.77
CA GLU A 73 -1.38 5.76 1.74
C GLU A 73 -1.83 5.36 0.34
N ASN A 74 -2.58 6.21 -0.34
CA ASN A 74 -3.06 5.94 -1.68
C ASN A 74 -1.92 5.81 -2.69
N LYS A 75 -0.86 6.60 -2.55
CA LYS A 75 0.35 6.49 -3.38
C LYS A 75 1.00 5.12 -3.21
N ASP A 76 1.17 4.67 -1.98
CA ASP A 76 1.77 3.36 -1.69
C ASP A 76 0.86 2.22 -2.18
N ARG A 77 -0.45 2.32 -2.00
CA ARG A 77 -1.42 1.34 -2.54
C ARG A 77 -1.33 1.23 -4.05
N LYS A 78 -1.29 2.35 -4.77
CA LYS A 78 -1.15 2.37 -6.23
C LYS A 78 0.16 1.72 -6.69
N SER A 79 1.25 1.94 -5.98
CA SER A 79 2.53 1.30 -6.28
C SER A 79 2.45 -0.21 -6.12
N VAL A 80 1.81 -0.69 -5.07
CA VAL A 80 1.58 -2.14 -4.85
C VAL A 80 0.70 -2.72 -5.95
N TYR A 81 -0.41 -2.05 -6.30
CA TYR A 81 -1.31 -2.52 -7.36
C TYR A 81 -0.62 -2.56 -8.73
N GLY A 82 0.20 -1.55 -9.02
CA GLY A 82 0.99 -1.52 -10.26
C GLY A 82 1.99 -2.65 -10.36
N ALA A 83 2.67 -2.99 -9.27
CA ALA A 83 3.61 -4.11 -9.23
C ALA A 83 2.89 -5.46 -9.43
N ILE A 84 1.75 -5.66 -8.79
CA ILE A 84 0.92 -6.87 -8.97
C ILE A 84 0.41 -6.96 -10.41
N ALA A 85 -0.07 -5.86 -10.96
CA ALA A 85 -0.57 -5.79 -12.33
C ALA A 85 0.48 -6.21 -13.37
N LYS A 86 1.71 -5.73 -13.22
CA LYS A 86 2.82 -6.13 -14.08
C LYS A 86 3.10 -7.64 -13.99
N LYS A 87 3.10 -8.18 -12.79
CA LYS A 87 3.37 -9.59 -12.55
C LYS A 87 2.26 -10.49 -13.12
N GLN A 88 1.01 -10.07 -13.01
CA GLN A 88 -0.16 -10.81 -13.47
C GLN A 88 -0.55 -10.49 -14.93
N LYS A 89 0.10 -9.52 -15.56
CA LYS A 89 -0.20 -9.03 -16.92
C LYS A 89 -1.66 -8.57 -17.09
N VAL A 90 -2.12 -7.77 -16.14
CA VAL A 90 -3.45 -7.14 -16.12
C VAL A 90 -3.30 -5.64 -15.85
N ASP A 91 -4.39 -4.88 -16.00
CA ASP A 91 -4.42 -3.47 -15.65
C ASP A 91 -4.38 -3.26 -14.13
N ALA A 92 -3.70 -2.20 -13.69
CA ALA A 92 -3.64 -1.83 -12.28
C ALA A 92 -5.04 -1.52 -11.70
N SER A 93 -5.94 -0.95 -12.51
CA SER A 93 -7.32 -0.71 -12.12
C SER A 93 -8.08 -2.00 -11.75
N LEU A 94 -7.84 -3.08 -12.47
CA LEU A 94 -8.44 -4.38 -12.16
C LEU A 94 -7.93 -4.93 -10.82
N VAL A 95 -6.63 -4.77 -10.53
CA VAL A 95 -6.05 -5.15 -9.24
C VAL A 95 -6.71 -4.34 -8.11
N GLY A 96 -6.86 -3.04 -8.28
CA GLY A 96 -7.53 -2.16 -7.33
C GLY A 96 -8.99 -2.55 -7.07
N GLN A 97 -9.75 -2.86 -8.12
CA GLN A 97 -11.13 -3.33 -8.00
C GLN A 97 -11.26 -4.65 -7.24
N ARG A 98 -10.37 -5.60 -7.53
CA ARG A 98 -10.30 -6.88 -6.81
C ARG A 98 -9.97 -6.66 -5.33
N ARG A 99 -9.04 -5.76 -5.07
CA ARG A 99 -8.66 -5.41 -3.71
C ARG A 99 -9.80 -4.73 -2.96
N ALA A 100 -10.54 -3.85 -3.61
CA ALA A 100 -11.73 -3.21 -3.03
C ALA A 100 -12.77 -4.24 -2.54
N LYS A 101 -13.02 -5.28 -3.32
CA LYS A 101 -13.92 -6.38 -2.93
C LYS A 101 -13.41 -7.11 -1.68
N GLN A 102 -12.12 -7.40 -1.61
CA GLN A 102 -11.50 -8.06 -0.45
C GLN A 102 -11.58 -7.18 0.79
N ILE A 103 -11.32 -5.88 0.66
CA ILE A 103 -11.35 -4.92 1.76
C ILE A 103 -12.77 -4.78 2.31
N SER A 104 -13.79 -4.65 1.45
CA SER A 104 -15.19 -4.53 1.89
C SER A 104 -15.69 -5.81 2.56
N ALA A 105 -15.29 -6.98 2.08
CA ALA A 105 -15.65 -8.26 2.68
C ALA A 105 -15.12 -8.42 4.11
N LYS A 106 -13.93 -7.91 4.39
CA LYS A 106 -13.26 -7.96 5.70
C LYS A 106 -13.49 -6.72 6.57
N GLY A 107 -14.13 -5.69 6.02
CA GLY A 107 -14.29 -4.41 6.68
C GLY A 107 -15.17 -4.45 7.92
N SER A 108 -14.95 -3.51 8.82
CA SER A 108 -15.67 -3.40 10.08
C SER A 108 -17.04 -2.76 9.90
N LYS A 109 -17.99 -3.12 10.75
CA LYS A 109 -19.29 -2.46 10.85
C LYS A 109 -19.11 -0.98 11.16
N GLY A 110 -19.92 -0.14 10.53
CA GLY A 110 -19.88 1.29 10.71
C GLY A 110 -18.90 2.02 9.78
N HIS A 111 -18.06 1.31 9.05
CA HIS A 111 -17.19 1.91 8.06
C HIS A 111 -17.89 2.09 6.71
N TRP A 112 -17.43 3.10 5.96
CA TRP A 112 -17.93 3.41 4.63
C TRP A 112 -17.19 2.64 3.55
N PHE A 113 -17.97 2.07 2.62
CA PHE A 113 -17.46 1.37 1.43
C PHE A 113 -18.23 1.80 0.20
N GLN A 114 -17.55 1.79 -0.95
CA GLN A 114 -18.16 2.09 -2.24
C GLN A 114 -18.42 0.80 -3.01
N LYS A 115 -19.65 0.65 -3.51
CA LYS A 115 -20.03 -0.48 -4.39
C LYS A 115 -19.41 -0.31 -5.77
N PRO A 116 -19.32 -1.39 -6.58
CA PRO A 116 -18.85 -1.29 -7.96
C PRO A 116 -19.62 -0.27 -8.82
N ASP A 117 -20.91 -0.03 -8.55
CA ASP A 117 -21.74 0.95 -9.26
C ASP A 117 -21.46 2.40 -8.85
N GLY A 118 -20.58 2.64 -7.89
CA GLY A 118 -20.20 3.96 -7.38
C GLY A 118 -20.98 4.44 -6.17
N SER A 119 -22.05 3.76 -5.77
CA SER A 119 -22.82 4.16 -4.58
C SER A 119 -22.07 3.81 -3.29
N TRP A 120 -22.22 4.65 -2.29
CA TRP A 120 -21.61 4.44 -0.98
C TRP A 120 -22.59 3.82 0.00
N TYR A 121 -22.10 2.97 0.86
CA TYR A 121 -22.87 2.36 1.95
C TYR A 121 -22.04 2.26 3.21
N LYS A 122 -22.72 2.23 4.33
CA LYS A 122 -22.13 2.00 5.64
C LYS A 122 -22.40 0.55 6.03
N LYS A 123 -21.33 -0.18 6.33
CA LYS A 123 -21.44 -1.60 6.67
C LYS A 123 -22.08 -1.86 8.04
#